data_c11502fa9c06b22078786c4806b978ec
#
_entry.id   c11502fa9c06b22078786c4806b978ec
#
_cell.length_a   1.000
_cell.length_b   1.000
_cell.length_c   1.000
_cell.angle_alpha   90.00
_cell.angle_beta   90.00
_cell.angle_gamma   90.00
#
_symmetry.space_group_name_H-M   'P 1'
#
loop_
_entity.id
_entity.type
_entity.pdbx_description
1 polymer ?
#
loop_
_entity_poly.entity_id
_entity_poly.type
_entity_poly.pdbx_seq_one_letter_code
_entity_poly.pdbx_strand_id
1 'polypeptide(L)'
;MGSASRGPRAILLLTLVLGFLIAPLTAEAQRPAKVWRIGLFHVGLDHVPPSLDGLREGLKALGYEDGKNIRLDWRNLLDEDAAQVTAREWVRDGVDLIVAFEPQTVRAAKAATSQVPIVFLHVDDPVTDGFVASFARPGGNLTGFAGRPTLRDKQLEIFKELVPGLRRLLVLRDPTDPATVRMSAVVQEAAATLKLHLVEREVTTAADIERVFGALKPGEVDGVFLISPRLEMNYLSLILRLASERHLPLPGPLKLWVTRGALFYYGVNYPALGGAAAQYVDKILKGAKPADLPVEYPRRFELILNRNTARAFGLTIPPSLLLQADEVMR
;
A
#
# COMPACT_ATOMS: atom_id res chain seq x y z
N MET A 1 56.21 79.66 -24.49
CA MET A 1 55.13 80.22 -23.66
C MET A 1 53.83 79.61 -24.14
N GLY A 2 53.17 78.80 -23.31
CA GLY A 2 51.99 78.09 -23.71
C GLY A 2 51.58 77.05 -22.64
N SER A 3 50.92 77.52 -21.58
CA SER A 3 50.43 76.68 -20.49
C SER A 3 49.20 75.89 -21.02
N ALA A 4 49.25 74.60 -20.99
CA ALA A 4 48.07 73.74 -21.29
C ALA A 4 47.37 73.35 -19.98
N SER A 5 46.16 73.88 -19.76
CA SER A 5 45.27 73.55 -18.71
C SER A 5 44.75 72.11 -18.91
N ARG A 6 45.02 71.20 -17.98
CA ARG A 6 44.40 69.91 -17.94
C ARG A 6 43.00 70.03 -17.31
N GLY A 7 42.01 69.87 -18.12
CA GLY A 7 40.57 70.04 -17.76
C GLY A 7 39.99 68.87 -16.95
N PRO A 8 38.75 69.03 -16.47
CA PRO A 8 38.08 68.25 -15.42
C PRO A 8 37.52 66.89 -15.87
N ARG A 9 38.03 66.32 -16.99
CA ARG A 9 37.53 65.02 -17.53
C ARG A 9 37.99 63.79 -16.78
N ALA A 10 39.07 63.87 -16.01
CA ALA A 10 39.62 62.73 -15.27
C ALA A 10 38.85 62.43 -13.96
N ILE A 11 38.18 63.42 -13.38
CA ILE A 11 37.44 63.29 -12.11
C ILE A 11 36.03 62.67 -12.35
N LEU A 12 35.45 62.91 -13.53
CA LEU A 12 34.13 62.39 -13.86
C LEU A 12 34.11 60.85 -14.15
N LEU A 13 35.24 60.33 -14.65
CA LEU A 13 35.38 58.89 -14.92
C LEU A 13 35.64 58.05 -13.65
N LEU A 14 36.27 58.65 -12.62
CA LEU A 14 36.53 57.95 -11.35
C LEU A 14 35.30 57.84 -10.47
N THR A 15 34.36 58.77 -10.56
CA THR A 15 33.09 58.71 -9.82
C THR A 15 32.10 57.79 -10.45
N LEU A 16 32.15 57.53 -11.75
CA LEU A 16 31.27 56.54 -12.42
C LEU A 16 31.69 55.10 -12.17
N VAL A 17 32.98 54.82 -11.98
CA VAL A 17 33.50 53.46 -11.67
C VAL A 17 33.28 53.10 -10.20
N LEU A 18 33.31 54.06 -9.28
CA LEU A 18 33.04 53.82 -7.86
C LEU A 18 31.55 53.63 -7.57
N GLY A 19 30.63 54.14 -8.40
CA GLY A 19 29.19 53.97 -8.27
C GLY A 19 28.70 52.56 -8.62
N PHE A 20 29.42 51.79 -9.43
CA PHE A 20 29.09 50.40 -9.81
C PHE A 20 29.55 49.33 -8.79
N LEU A 21 30.40 49.70 -7.82
CA LEU A 21 30.89 48.79 -6.78
C LEU A 21 30.03 48.78 -5.51
N ILE A 22 28.98 49.64 -5.44
CA ILE A 22 28.01 49.68 -4.32
C ILE A 22 26.61 49.30 -4.85
N ALA A 23 26.52 48.35 -5.77
CA ALA A 23 25.27 47.67 -5.96
C ALA A 23 25.02 46.83 -4.68
N PRO A 24 23.94 47.05 -3.91
CA PRO A 24 23.62 46.14 -2.83
C PRO A 24 23.44 44.80 -3.49
N LEU A 25 24.34 43.86 -3.17
CA LEU A 25 23.98 42.45 -3.25
C LEU A 25 22.77 42.28 -2.36
N THR A 26 21.59 42.49 -2.92
CA THR A 26 20.36 41.96 -2.31
C THR A 26 20.60 40.45 -2.26
N ALA A 27 21.19 40.00 -1.16
CA ALA A 27 21.08 38.65 -0.75
C ALA A 27 19.54 38.43 -0.69
N GLU A 28 18.98 37.83 -1.72
CA GLU A 28 17.68 37.22 -1.59
C GLU A 28 17.83 36.28 -0.39
N ALA A 29 17.37 36.78 0.75
CA ALA A 29 17.28 35.97 1.94
C ALA A 29 16.44 34.78 1.49
N GLN A 30 17.10 33.65 1.22
CA GLN A 30 16.43 32.39 0.91
C GLN A 30 15.42 32.21 2.02
N ARG A 31 14.13 32.45 1.71
CA ARG A 31 13.05 32.07 2.63
C ARG A 31 13.36 30.63 3.03
N PRO A 32 13.41 30.32 4.33
CA PRO A 32 13.71 28.95 4.74
C PRO A 32 12.81 28.02 3.93
N ALA A 33 13.45 27.09 3.21
CA ALA A 33 12.73 26.15 2.36
C ALA A 33 11.66 25.50 3.21
N LYS A 34 10.41 25.52 2.74
CA LYS A 34 9.28 24.96 3.48
C LYS A 34 9.58 23.49 3.79
N VAL A 35 9.50 23.13 5.07
CA VAL A 35 9.55 21.72 5.50
C VAL A 35 8.12 21.21 5.50
N TRP A 36 7.81 20.29 4.57
CA TRP A 36 6.48 19.70 4.46
C TRP A 36 6.22 18.72 5.61
N ARG A 37 5.03 18.79 6.19
CA ARG A 37 4.60 17.90 7.27
C ARG A 37 3.60 16.89 6.74
N ILE A 38 3.94 15.60 6.81
CA ILE A 38 3.10 14.50 6.31
C ILE A 38 2.78 13.56 7.45
N GLY A 39 1.50 13.41 7.74
CA GLY A 39 1.00 12.38 8.64
C GLY A 39 0.78 11.08 7.88
N LEU A 40 1.23 9.97 8.46
CA LEU A 40 1.06 8.62 7.91
C LEU A 40 0.54 7.71 9.02
N PHE A 41 -0.55 7.01 8.80
CA PHE A 41 -1.06 6.15 9.86
C PHE A 41 -1.68 4.84 9.38
N HIS A 42 -1.56 3.86 10.25
CA HIS A 42 -2.11 2.52 10.18
C HIS A 42 -2.88 2.19 11.45
N VAL A 43 -3.69 1.15 11.39
CA VAL A 43 -4.40 0.59 12.54
C VAL A 43 -4.08 -0.90 12.66
N GLY A 44 -3.64 -1.31 13.86
CA GLY A 44 -3.55 -2.71 14.26
C GLY A 44 -2.48 -3.56 13.59
N LEU A 45 -1.41 -2.94 13.07
CA LEU A 45 -0.32 -3.70 12.46
C LEU A 45 0.72 -4.15 13.50
N ASP A 46 1.22 -5.35 13.35
CA ASP A 46 2.32 -5.93 14.14
C ASP A 46 3.71 -5.70 13.53
N HIS A 47 3.74 -5.09 12.34
CA HIS A 47 4.98 -4.82 11.59
C HIS A 47 4.86 -3.56 10.72
N VAL A 48 5.99 -3.03 10.26
CA VAL A 48 6.04 -1.93 9.31
C VAL A 48 5.57 -2.44 7.94
N PRO A 49 4.54 -1.83 7.33
CA PRO A 49 4.03 -2.30 6.04
C PRO A 49 5.02 -1.98 4.91
N PRO A 50 5.24 -2.92 3.96
CA PRO A 50 6.17 -2.70 2.85
C PRO A 50 5.82 -1.50 1.95
N SER A 51 4.56 -1.10 1.91
CA SER A 51 4.12 0.12 1.19
C SER A 51 4.63 1.40 1.84
N LEU A 52 4.82 1.42 3.17
CA LEU A 52 5.45 2.56 3.85
C LEU A 52 6.92 2.69 3.49
N ASP A 53 7.65 1.57 3.43
CA ASP A 53 9.05 1.58 3.02
C ASP A 53 9.19 2.04 1.56
N GLY A 54 8.34 1.52 0.66
CA GLY A 54 8.28 1.97 -0.72
C GLY A 54 7.93 3.46 -0.88
N LEU A 55 7.05 3.99 -0.03
CA LEU A 55 6.72 5.42 0.00
C LEU A 55 7.95 6.25 0.42
N ARG A 56 8.65 5.84 1.47
CA ARG A 56 9.86 6.52 1.95
C ARG A 56 10.97 6.53 0.89
N GLU A 57 11.23 5.39 0.27
CA GLU A 57 12.20 5.26 -0.82
C GLU A 57 11.80 6.10 -2.03
N GLY A 58 10.52 6.09 -2.41
CA GLY A 58 9.98 6.90 -3.51
C GLY A 58 10.10 8.39 -3.25
N LEU A 59 9.79 8.86 -2.04
CA LEU A 59 9.98 10.26 -1.64
C LEU A 59 11.47 10.65 -1.67
N LYS A 60 12.35 9.79 -1.17
CA LYS A 60 13.81 10.02 -1.21
C LYS A 60 14.31 10.14 -2.66
N ALA A 61 13.85 9.27 -3.56
CA ALA A 61 14.20 9.33 -4.98
C ALA A 61 13.71 10.62 -5.66
N LEU A 62 12.65 11.25 -5.14
CA LEU A 62 12.13 12.55 -5.60
C LEU A 62 12.81 13.76 -4.93
N GLY A 63 13.83 13.53 -4.09
CA GLY A 63 14.59 14.59 -3.42
C GLY A 63 14.00 15.04 -2.09
N TYR A 64 13.05 14.30 -1.52
CA TYR A 64 12.54 14.55 -0.17
C TYR A 64 13.36 13.79 0.86
N GLU A 65 13.91 14.52 1.83
CA GLU A 65 14.70 13.94 2.93
C GLU A 65 14.06 14.28 4.26
N ASP A 66 13.70 13.23 5.02
CA ASP A 66 13.08 13.38 6.34
C ASP A 66 14.01 14.13 7.31
N GLY A 67 13.44 15.13 7.99
CA GLY A 67 14.18 16.05 8.86
C GLY A 67 14.86 17.23 8.14
N LYS A 68 14.88 17.27 6.79
CA LYS A 68 15.43 18.40 6.02
C LYS A 68 14.33 19.24 5.36
N ASN A 69 13.70 18.69 4.32
CA ASN A 69 12.65 19.38 3.54
C ASN A 69 11.26 18.72 3.66
N ILE A 70 11.20 17.57 4.34
CA ILE A 70 9.97 16.87 4.70
C ILE A 70 10.08 16.36 6.15
N ARG A 71 8.94 16.22 6.83
CA ARG A 71 8.83 15.57 8.13
C ARG A 71 7.72 14.52 8.05
N LEU A 72 8.09 13.26 8.25
CA LEU A 72 7.18 12.12 8.24
C LEU A 72 6.80 11.75 9.67
N ASP A 73 5.54 11.99 10.06
CA ASP A 73 4.99 11.53 11.34
C ASP A 73 4.20 10.25 11.10
N TRP A 74 4.86 9.10 11.29
CA TRP A 74 4.22 7.79 11.16
C TRP A 74 3.72 7.26 12.49
N ARG A 75 2.45 6.83 12.50
CA ARG A 75 1.82 6.22 13.68
C ARG A 75 1.11 4.92 13.30
N ASN A 76 1.36 3.89 14.08
CA ASN A 76 0.57 2.66 14.09
C ASN A 76 -0.35 2.72 15.31
N LEU A 77 -1.65 2.75 15.08
CA LEU A 77 -2.66 3.03 16.08
C LEU A 77 -3.43 1.76 16.46
N LEU A 78 -4.05 1.76 17.63
CA LEU A 78 -4.74 0.58 18.15
C LEU A 78 -6.04 0.29 17.38
N ASP A 79 -6.79 1.35 17.06
CA ASP A 79 -8.12 1.28 16.49
C ASP A 79 -8.49 2.57 15.72
N GLU A 80 -9.71 2.60 15.19
CA GLU A 80 -10.24 3.74 14.42
C GLU A 80 -10.46 4.98 15.30
N ASP A 81 -10.80 4.83 16.58
CA ASP A 81 -10.99 5.95 17.49
C ASP A 81 -9.68 6.69 17.72
N ALA A 82 -8.59 5.95 17.95
CA ALA A 82 -7.25 6.53 18.05
C ALA A 82 -6.83 7.21 16.73
N ALA A 83 -7.22 6.66 15.57
CA ALA A 83 -6.98 7.27 14.28
C ALA A 83 -7.74 8.61 14.12
N GLN A 84 -8.99 8.69 14.58
CA GLN A 84 -9.76 9.94 14.56
C GLN A 84 -9.14 11.03 15.43
N VAL A 85 -8.65 10.67 16.62
CA VAL A 85 -7.96 11.62 17.51
C VAL A 85 -6.70 12.14 16.82
N THR A 86 -5.86 11.23 16.32
CA THR A 86 -4.61 11.55 15.62
C THR A 86 -4.85 12.45 14.40
N ALA A 87 -5.83 12.15 13.56
CA ALA A 87 -6.14 12.95 12.39
C ALA A 87 -6.53 14.39 12.75
N ARG A 88 -7.36 14.57 13.81
CA ARG A 88 -7.74 15.90 14.30
C ARG A 88 -6.54 16.67 14.87
N GLU A 89 -5.64 15.99 15.59
CA GLU A 89 -4.39 16.60 16.08
C GLU A 89 -3.53 17.10 14.91
N TRP A 90 -3.28 16.29 13.91
CA TRP A 90 -2.50 16.67 12.73
C TRP A 90 -3.09 17.85 11.98
N VAL A 91 -4.42 17.87 11.79
CA VAL A 91 -5.11 19.00 11.14
C VAL A 91 -4.96 20.29 11.96
N ARG A 92 -5.18 20.24 13.28
CA ARG A 92 -4.97 21.37 14.19
C ARG A 92 -3.53 21.87 14.15
N ASP A 93 -2.56 20.95 14.10
CA ASP A 93 -1.14 21.26 14.13
C ASP A 93 -0.57 21.66 12.75
N GLY A 94 -1.43 21.75 11.72
CA GLY A 94 -1.09 22.24 10.38
C GLY A 94 -0.29 21.22 9.55
N VAL A 95 -0.70 19.95 9.51
CA VAL A 95 -0.18 18.97 8.57
C VAL A 95 -0.48 19.39 7.12
N ASP A 96 0.46 19.18 6.20
CA ASP A 96 0.28 19.55 4.79
C ASP A 96 -0.41 18.49 3.96
N LEU A 97 -0.27 17.21 4.36
CA LEU A 97 -0.86 16.05 3.67
C LEU A 97 -0.97 14.87 4.63
N ILE A 98 -1.98 14.04 4.46
CA ILE A 98 -2.16 12.78 5.19
C ILE A 98 -2.09 11.61 4.21
N VAL A 99 -1.33 10.56 4.55
CA VAL A 99 -1.36 9.26 3.87
C VAL A 99 -2.08 8.26 4.78
N ALA A 100 -3.18 7.71 4.30
CA ALA A 100 -4.05 6.80 5.02
C ALA A 100 -4.04 5.42 4.33
N PHE A 101 -3.75 4.36 5.08
CA PHE A 101 -3.45 3.07 4.47
C PHE A 101 -4.61 2.08 4.44
N GLU A 102 -5.58 2.17 5.33
CA GLU A 102 -6.74 1.27 5.38
C GLU A 102 -8.05 2.07 5.43
N PRO A 103 -9.19 1.46 5.13
CA PRO A 103 -10.50 2.15 5.18
C PRO A 103 -10.77 2.88 6.51
N GLN A 104 -10.31 2.33 7.65
CA GLN A 104 -10.47 2.93 8.97
C GLN A 104 -9.70 4.26 9.07
N THR A 105 -8.44 4.29 8.64
CA THR A 105 -7.62 5.51 8.65
C THR A 105 -8.12 6.52 7.63
N VAL A 106 -8.64 6.07 6.47
CA VAL A 106 -9.26 6.95 5.47
C VAL A 106 -10.52 7.62 6.02
N ARG A 107 -11.40 6.86 6.70
CA ARG A 107 -12.58 7.43 7.38
C ARG A 107 -12.19 8.47 8.42
N ALA A 108 -11.21 8.14 9.25
CA ALA A 108 -10.71 9.04 10.29
C ALA A 108 -10.15 10.35 9.70
N ALA A 109 -9.31 10.25 8.66
CA ALA A 109 -8.77 11.43 7.97
C ALA A 109 -9.86 12.27 7.30
N LYS A 110 -10.78 11.62 6.58
CA LYS A 110 -11.91 12.30 5.91
C LYS A 110 -12.82 13.01 6.90
N ALA A 111 -13.09 12.43 8.07
CA ALA A 111 -13.89 13.03 9.11
C ALA A 111 -13.20 14.23 9.77
N ALA A 112 -11.87 14.26 9.79
CA ALA A 112 -11.08 15.32 10.41
C ALA A 112 -10.96 16.58 9.52
N THR A 113 -11.00 16.43 8.19
CA THR A 113 -10.76 17.55 7.28
C THR A 113 -11.36 17.35 5.89
N SER A 114 -11.83 18.46 5.29
CA SER A 114 -12.18 18.57 3.88
C SER A 114 -11.18 19.41 3.07
N GLN A 115 -10.09 19.88 3.71
CA GLN A 115 -9.12 20.80 3.12
C GLN A 115 -7.74 20.18 2.96
N VAL A 116 -7.25 19.50 3.99
CA VAL A 116 -5.93 18.84 3.95
C VAL A 116 -5.99 17.68 2.94
N PRO A 117 -5.09 17.63 1.96
CA PRO A 117 -5.00 16.53 1.01
C PRO A 117 -4.83 15.17 1.70
N ILE A 118 -5.52 14.15 1.19
CA ILE A 118 -5.43 12.79 1.68
C ILE A 118 -5.10 11.86 0.51
N VAL A 119 -3.99 11.13 0.62
CA VAL A 119 -3.63 10.05 -0.30
C VAL A 119 -3.91 8.72 0.39
N PHE A 120 -4.82 7.92 -0.17
CA PHE A 120 -5.15 6.63 0.42
C PHE A 120 -4.52 5.46 -0.35
N LEU A 121 -4.27 4.37 0.39
CA LEU A 121 -3.84 3.07 -0.14
C LEU A 121 -4.71 1.97 0.48
N HIS A 122 -4.65 0.77 -0.09
CA HIS A 122 -5.29 -0.45 0.44
C HIS A 122 -6.81 -0.32 0.68
N VAL A 123 -7.50 0.45 -0.16
CA VAL A 123 -8.96 0.58 -0.15
C VAL A 123 -9.53 -0.16 -1.34
N ASP A 124 -10.34 -1.18 -1.12
CA ASP A 124 -10.86 -2.03 -2.21
C ASP A 124 -11.84 -1.30 -3.12
N ASP A 125 -12.81 -0.59 -2.55
CA ASP A 125 -13.82 0.14 -3.30
C ASP A 125 -14.06 1.55 -2.73
N PRO A 126 -13.21 2.52 -3.09
CA PRO A 126 -13.29 3.87 -2.53
C PRO A 126 -14.55 4.65 -2.98
N VAL A 127 -15.24 4.20 -4.03
CA VAL A 127 -16.50 4.82 -4.48
C VAL A 127 -17.66 4.33 -3.62
N THR A 128 -17.81 3.02 -3.47
CA THR A 128 -18.86 2.44 -2.60
C THR A 128 -18.65 2.80 -1.13
N ASP A 129 -17.40 2.90 -0.68
CA ASP A 129 -17.06 3.38 0.68
C ASP A 129 -17.29 4.90 0.84
N GLY A 130 -17.68 5.59 -0.23
CA GLY A 130 -18.00 7.02 -0.22
C GLY A 130 -16.77 7.93 -0.04
N PHE A 131 -15.56 7.46 -0.30
CA PHE A 131 -14.35 8.26 -0.16
C PHE A 131 -14.15 9.22 -1.32
N VAL A 132 -14.51 8.80 -2.52
CA VAL A 132 -14.39 9.56 -3.76
C VAL A 132 -15.66 9.45 -4.60
N ALA A 133 -15.91 10.44 -5.47
CA ALA A 133 -17.07 10.42 -6.35
C ALA A 133 -16.93 9.42 -7.51
N SER A 134 -15.71 9.30 -8.06
CA SER A 134 -15.37 8.33 -9.11
C SER A 134 -13.85 8.15 -9.20
N PHE A 135 -13.41 7.12 -9.90
CA PHE A 135 -11.99 6.87 -10.16
C PHE A 135 -11.36 7.98 -11.01
N ALA A 136 -12.03 8.40 -12.09
CA ALA A 136 -11.49 9.39 -13.02
C ALA A 136 -11.46 10.81 -12.43
N ARG A 137 -12.44 11.13 -11.59
CA ARG A 137 -12.59 12.44 -10.92
C ARG A 137 -12.99 12.20 -9.47
N PRO A 138 -12.01 12.07 -8.57
CA PRO A 138 -12.29 11.79 -7.17
C PRO A 138 -13.19 12.81 -6.49
N GLY A 139 -13.01 14.10 -6.83
CA GLY A 139 -13.71 15.21 -6.21
C GLY A 139 -13.30 15.38 -4.73
N GLY A 140 -13.25 16.61 -4.24
CA GLY A 140 -12.84 16.87 -2.85
C GLY A 140 -11.32 16.75 -2.63
N ASN A 141 -10.91 16.35 -1.41
CA ASN A 141 -9.52 16.34 -0.97
C ASN A 141 -8.87 14.95 -0.90
N LEU A 142 -9.55 13.91 -1.41
CA LEU A 142 -9.06 12.53 -1.39
C LEU A 142 -8.69 12.05 -2.79
N THR A 143 -7.58 11.32 -2.90
CA THR A 143 -7.17 10.51 -4.06
C THR A 143 -6.30 9.36 -3.58
N GLY A 144 -5.91 8.44 -4.46
CA GLY A 144 -5.02 7.36 -4.05
C GLY A 144 -5.11 6.11 -4.92
N PHE A 145 -4.91 4.94 -4.28
CA PHE A 145 -4.81 3.66 -4.95
C PHE A 145 -5.81 2.66 -4.37
N ALA A 146 -6.68 2.15 -5.25
CA ALA A 146 -7.70 1.18 -4.90
C ALA A 146 -7.19 -0.26 -5.06
N GLY A 147 -7.74 -1.18 -4.28
CA GLY A 147 -7.52 -2.62 -4.46
C GLY A 147 -8.09 -3.13 -5.80
N ARG A 148 -7.58 -4.26 -6.30
CA ARG A 148 -8.15 -4.92 -7.48
C ARG A 148 -9.03 -6.09 -7.07
N PRO A 149 -10.33 -6.08 -7.38
CA PRO A 149 -11.24 -7.19 -7.04
C PRO A 149 -10.86 -8.52 -7.69
N THR A 150 -10.16 -8.46 -8.84
CA THR A 150 -9.88 -9.62 -9.71
C THR A 150 -8.62 -10.42 -9.34
N LEU A 151 -7.96 -10.14 -8.19
CA LEU A 151 -6.77 -10.90 -7.80
C LEU A 151 -7.09 -12.33 -7.36
N ARG A 152 -8.27 -12.57 -6.81
CA ARG A 152 -8.65 -13.89 -6.26
C ARG A 152 -8.85 -14.94 -7.35
N ASP A 153 -9.36 -14.54 -8.51
CA ASP A 153 -9.47 -15.41 -9.68
C ASP A 153 -8.08 -15.89 -10.14
N LYS A 154 -7.14 -14.96 -10.30
CA LYS A 154 -5.77 -15.29 -10.69
C LYS A 154 -5.04 -16.12 -9.64
N GLN A 155 -5.27 -15.86 -8.36
CA GLN A 155 -4.74 -16.70 -7.28
C GLN A 155 -5.26 -18.13 -7.37
N LEU A 156 -6.55 -18.33 -7.67
CA LEU A 156 -7.14 -19.66 -7.86
C LEU A 156 -6.59 -20.38 -9.10
N GLU A 157 -6.39 -19.66 -10.22
CA GLU A 157 -5.74 -20.20 -11.42
C GLU A 157 -4.33 -20.74 -11.11
N ILE A 158 -3.49 -19.90 -10.47
CA ILE A 158 -2.13 -20.27 -10.08
C ILE A 158 -2.15 -21.45 -9.11
N PHE A 159 -3.08 -21.44 -8.15
CA PHE A 159 -3.22 -22.51 -7.19
C PHE A 159 -3.53 -23.84 -7.87
N LYS A 160 -4.46 -23.82 -8.82
CA LYS A 160 -4.81 -25.01 -9.61
C LYS A 160 -3.67 -25.50 -10.51
N GLU A 161 -2.87 -24.59 -11.06
CA GLU A 161 -1.69 -24.95 -11.86
C GLU A 161 -0.60 -25.57 -10.99
N LEU A 162 -0.37 -25.03 -9.76
CA LEU A 162 0.58 -25.58 -8.80
C LEU A 162 0.16 -26.92 -8.20
N VAL A 163 -1.16 -27.14 -8.07
CA VAL A 163 -1.74 -28.34 -7.46
C VAL A 163 -2.67 -29.03 -8.48
N PRO A 164 -2.16 -29.86 -9.40
CA PRO A 164 -2.96 -30.46 -10.50
C PRO A 164 -4.16 -31.27 -10.01
N GLY A 165 -4.08 -31.85 -8.80
CA GLY A 165 -5.16 -32.60 -8.17
C GLY A 165 -6.22 -31.74 -7.46
N LEU A 166 -6.09 -30.42 -7.46
CA LEU A 166 -6.99 -29.50 -6.76
C LEU A 166 -8.39 -29.55 -7.34
N ARG A 167 -9.35 -30.01 -6.54
CA ARG A 167 -10.77 -30.09 -6.89
C ARG A 167 -11.67 -29.52 -5.81
N ARG A 168 -11.28 -29.62 -4.54
CA ARG A 168 -12.08 -29.22 -3.38
C ARG A 168 -11.26 -28.30 -2.50
N LEU A 169 -11.75 -27.11 -2.27
CA LEU A 169 -11.09 -26.09 -1.46
C LEU A 169 -11.86 -25.86 -0.17
N LEU A 170 -11.19 -26.01 0.97
CA LEU A 170 -11.68 -25.42 2.22
C LEU A 170 -11.58 -23.91 2.11
N VAL A 171 -12.72 -23.24 2.20
CA VAL A 171 -12.78 -21.78 2.23
C VAL A 171 -13.19 -21.34 3.63
N LEU A 172 -12.28 -20.70 4.35
CA LEU A 172 -12.58 -20.08 5.64
C LEU A 172 -13.07 -18.66 5.41
N ARG A 173 -14.23 -18.36 5.97
CA ARG A 173 -14.85 -17.03 5.87
C ARG A 173 -15.33 -16.54 7.23
N ASP A 174 -15.13 -15.26 7.47
CA ASP A 174 -15.68 -14.59 8.64
C ASP A 174 -16.96 -13.84 8.22
N PRO A 175 -18.15 -14.27 8.66
CA PRO A 175 -19.40 -13.65 8.25
C PRO A 175 -19.59 -12.23 8.82
N THR A 176 -18.79 -11.84 9.81
CA THR A 176 -18.85 -10.51 10.42
C THR A 176 -17.91 -9.50 9.75
N ASP A 177 -17.07 -9.97 8.81
CA ASP A 177 -16.18 -9.11 8.02
C ASP A 177 -16.88 -8.71 6.70
N PRO A 178 -17.23 -7.42 6.49
CA PRO A 178 -17.90 -6.98 5.27
C PRO A 178 -17.11 -7.25 3.98
N ALA A 179 -15.80 -7.31 4.05
CA ALA A 179 -14.96 -7.64 2.90
C ALA A 179 -15.17 -9.09 2.46
N THR A 180 -15.42 -10.02 3.38
CA THR A 180 -15.70 -11.42 3.10
C THR A 180 -16.92 -11.59 2.21
N VAL A 181 -17.98 -10.83 2.44
CA VAL A 181 -19.23 -10.91 1.65
C VAL A 181 -18.95 -10.55 0.19
N ARG A 182 -18.23 -9.47 -0.05
CA ARG A 182 -17.85 -9.03 -1.41
C ARG A 182 -16.93 -10.05 -2.09
N MET A 183 -15.96 -10.59 -1.37
CA MET A 183 -15.00 -11.57 -1.90
C MET A 183 -15.65 -12.93 -2.22
N SER A 184 -16.66 -13.35 -1.46
CA SER A 184 -17.33 -14.64 -1.66
C SER A 184 -17.86 -14.79 -3.08
N ALA A 185 -18.57 -13.80 -3.61
CA ALA A 185 -19.12 -13.85 -4.96
C ALA A 185 -18.03 -14.01 -6.04
N VAL A 186 -16.95 -13.24 -5.93
CA VAL A 186 -15.80 -13.31 -6.86
C VAL A 186 -15.16 -14.70 -6.84
N VAL A 187 -14.94 -15.25 -5.64
CA VAL A 187 -14.30 -16.57 -5.48
C VAL A 187 -15.21 -17.69 -5.96
N GLN A 188 -16.52 -17.60 -5.74
CA GLN A 188 -17.50 -18.59 -6.24
C GLN A 188 -17.53 -18.61 -7.77
N GLU A 189 -17.56 -17.46 -8.43
CA GLU A 189 -17.52 -17.35 -9.91
C GLU A 189 -16.23 -17.92 -10.48
N ALA A 190 -15.09 -17.55 -9.92
CA ALA A 190 -13.78 -18.07 -10.34
C ALA A 190 -13.66 -19.58 -10.12
N ALA A 191 -14.13 -20.08 -8.97
CA ALA A 191 -14.15 -21.51 -8.66
C ALA A 191 -15.03 -22.31 -9.63
N ALA A 192 -16.20 -21.78 -9.99
CA ALA A 192 -17.08 -22.41 -10.98
C ALA A 192 -16.39 -22.52 -12.36
N THR A 193 -15.75 -21.45 -12.82
CA THR A 193 -14.98 -21.42 -14.07
C THR A 193 -13.85 -22.46 -14.05
N LEU A 194 -13.16 -22.60 -12.94
CA LEU A 194 -12.06 -23.55 -12.75
C LEU A 194 -12.51 -24.96 -12.38
N LYS A 195 -13.82 -25.21 -12.27
CA LYS A 195 -14.41 -26.49 -11.82
C LYS A 195 -13.89 -26.93 -10.45
N LEU A 196 -13.78 -25.99 -9.52
CA LEU A 196 -13.41 -26.22 -8.13
C LEU A 196 -14.68 -26.26 -7.28
N HIS A 197 -14.75 -27.22 -6.36
CA HIS A 197 -15.81 -27.30 -5.37
C HIS A 197 -15.36 -26.60 -4.08
N LEU A 198 -16.15 -25.62 -3.61
CA LEU A 198 -15.87 -24.87 -2.39
C LEU A 198 -16.56 -25.54 -1.20
N VAL A 199 -15.77 -25.89 -0.20
CA VAL A 199 -16.23 -26.38 1.11
C VAL A 199 -16.13 -25.20 2.08
N GLU A 200 -17.17 -24.36 2.11
CA GLU A 200 -17.17 -23.16 2.91
C GLU A 200 -17.41 -23.47 4.39
N ARG A 201 -16.66 -22.80 5.28
CA ARG A 201 -16.82 -22.87 6.73
C ARG A 201 -16.73 -21.48 7.34
N GLU A 202 -17.72 -21.15 8.16
CA GLU A 202 -17.74 -19.91 8.92
C GLU A 202 -16.92 -20.06 10.20
N VAL A 203 -16.02 -19.10 10.42
CA VAL A 203 -15.13 -19.02 11.58
C VAL A 203 -14.93 -17.58 11.97
N THR A 204 -14.91 -17.31 13.27
CA THR A 204 -14.66 -15.98 13.84
C THR A 204 -13.55 -15.97 14.88
N THR A 205 -13.24 -17.14 15.45
CA THR A 205 -12.29 -17.32 16.55
C THR A 205 -11.25 -18.40 16.22
N ALA A 206 -10.14 -18.40 16.96
CA ALA A 206 -9.14 -19.47 16.90
C ALA A 206 -9.77 -20.86 17.18
N ALA A 207 -10.67 -20.96 18.16
CA ALA A 207 -11.36 -22.22 18.49
C ALA A 207 -12.26 -22.71 17.35
N ASP A 208 -12.90 -21.82 16.58
CA ASP A 208 -13.65 -22.20 15.40
C ASP A 208 -12.73 -22.78 14.32
N ILE A 209 -11.57 -22.14 14.08
CA ILE A 209 -10.59 -22.61 13.12
C ILE A 209 -10.10 -24.01 13.51
N GLU A 210 -9.69 -24.21 14.76
CA GLU A 210 -9.24 -25.51 15.28
C GLU A 210 -10.33 -26.58 15.14
N ARG A 211 -11.58 -26.25 15.45
CA ARG A 211 -12.72 -27.17 15.31
C ARG A 211 -12.94 -27.56 13.85
N VAL A 212 -12.89 -26.60 12.91
CA VAL A 212 -13.04 -26.86 11.47
C VAL A 212 -11.96 -27.79 10.98
N PHE A 213 -10.69 -27.49 11.24
CA PHE A 213 -9.59 -28.37 10.84
C PHE A 213 -9.66 -29.74 11.53
N GLY A 214 -10.06 -29.81 12.81
CA GLY A 214 -10.23 -31.03 13.57
C GLY A 214 -11.30 -31.96 13.00
N ALA A 215 -12.37 -31.40 12.45
CA ALA A 215 -13.50 -32.13 11.88
C ALA A 215 -13.28 -32.62 10.44
N LEU A 216 -12.24 -32.14 9.73
CA LEU A 216 -11.95 -32.56 8.36
C LEU A 216 -11.60 -34.04 8.28
N LYS A 217 -12.26 -34.75 7.39
CA LYS A 217 -11.95 -36.13 7.06
C LYS A 217 -10.78 -36.21 6.05
N PRO A 218 -9.99 -37.27 6.09
CA PRO A 218 -8.96 -37.49 5.07
C PRO A 218 -9.55 -37.43 3.65
N GLY A 219 -8.96 -36.60 2.78
CA GLY A 219 -9.41 -36.43 1.41
C GLY A 219 -10.73 -35.67 1.24
N GLU A 220 -11.25 -34.99 2.26
CA GLU A 220 -12.44 -34.13 2.13
C GLU A 220 -12.16 -32.87 1.31
N VAL A 221 -10.94 -32.29 1.48
CA VAL A 221 -10.46 -31.12 0.75
C VAL A 221 -9.02 -31.35 0.28
N ASP A 222 -8.62 -30.62 -0.75
CA ASP A 222 -7.32 -30.76 -1.41
C ASP A 222 -6.40 -29.54 -1.15
N GLY A 223 -6.93 -28.46 -0.53
CA GLY A 223 -6.22 -27.25 -0.17
C GLY A 223 -7.10 -26.29 0.61
N VAL A 224 -6.50 -25.22 1.09
CA VAL A 224 -7.17 -24.16 1.85
C VAL A 224 -7.09 -22.85 1.09
N PHE A 225 -8.17 -22.05 1.10
CA PHE A 225 -8.20 -20.72 0.52
C PHE A 225 -8.89 -19.75 1.47
N LEU A 226 -8.27 -18.60 1.71
CA LEU A 226 -8.80 -17.58 2.62
C LEU A 226 -9.42 -16.44 1.81
N ILE A 227 -10.53 -15.92 2.30
CA ILE A 227 -11.24 -14.80 1.68
C ILE A 227 -11.54 -13.66 2.67
N SER A 228 -11.14 -13.81 3.93
CA SER A 228 -11.38 -12.83 4.97
C SER A 228 -10.07 -12.17 5.39
N PRO A 229 -9.86 -10.85 5.10
CA PRO A 229 -8.69 -10.11 5.53
C PRO A 229 -8.43 -10.22 7.03
N ARG A 230 -9.49 -10.23 7.85
CA ARG A 230 -9.35 -10.35 9.30
C ARG A 230 -8.77 -11.71 9.72
N LEU A 231 -9.17 -12.81 9.09
CA LEU A 231 -8.58 -14.13 9.36
C LEU A 231 -7.13 -14.18 8.89
N GLU A 232 -6.85 -13.60 7.74
CA GLU A 232 -5.51 -13.50 7.16
C GLU A 232 -4.54 -12.72 8.06
N MET A 233 -5.01 -11.69 8.74
CA MET A 233 -4.20 -10.86 9.64
C MET A 233 -4.00 -11.51 11.02
N ASN A 234 -5.09 -12.03 11.62
CA ASN A 234 -5.07 -12.39 13.03
C ASN A 234 -4.66 -13.83 13.31
N TYR A 235 -4.77 -14.74 12.32
CA TYR A 235 -4.62 -16.18 12.56
C TYR A 235 -3.57 -16.86 11.66
N LEU A 236 -2.62 -16.11 11.08
CA LEU A 236 -1.55 -16.60 10.21
C LEU A 236 -0.88 -17.88 10.73
N SER A 237 -0.31 -17.82 11.93
CA SER A 237 0.49 -18.94 12.46
C SER A 237 -0.36 -20.18 12.76
N LEU A 238 -1.59 -19.97 13.24
CA LEU A 238 -2.54 -21.04 13.53
C LEU A 238 -2.95 -21.77 12.24
N ILE A 239 -3.37 -21.01 11.23
CA ILE A 239 -3.87 -21.55 9.96
C ILE A 239 -2.76 -22.30 9.22
N LEU A 240 -1.55 -21.71 9.14
CA LEU A 240 -0.40 -22.36 8.51
C LEU A 240 -0.03 -23.67 9.19
N ARG A 241 -0.01 -23.69 10.53
CA ARG A 241 0.26 -24.91 11.30
C ARG A 241 -0.77 -25.99 11.02
N LEU A 242 -2.06 -25.69 11.18
CA LEU A 242 -3.15 -26.65 10.99
C LEU A 242 -3.23 -27.18 9.55
N ALA A 243 -3.01 -26.32 8.56
CA ALA A 243 -2.97 -26.72 7.15
C ALA A 243 -1.77 -27.65 6.88
N SER A 244 -0.59 -27.34 7.42
CA SER A 244 0.60 -28.18 7.30
C SER A 244 0.41 -29.56 7.94
N GLU A 245 -0.15 -29.63 9.17
CA GLU A 245 -0.45 -30.88 9.88
C GLU A 245 -1.42 -31.79 9.07
N ARG A 246 -2.27 -31.20 8.25
CA ARG A 246 -3.24 -31.90 7.39
C ARG A 246 -2.78 -32.09 5.95
N HIS A 247 -1.54 -31.72 5.61
CA HIS A 247 -0.98 -31.76 4.25
C HIS A 247 -1.86 -30.99 3.24
N LEU A 248 -2.41 -29.84 3.64
CA LEU A 248 -3.23 -28.98 2.82
C LEU A 248 -2.44 -27.74 2.38
N PRO A 249 -2.05 -27.64 1.10
CA PRO A 249 -1.42 -26.44 0.58
C PRO A 249 -2.38 -25.24 0.63
N LEU A 250 -1.82 -24.05 0.83
CA LEU A 250 -2.57 -22.79 0.76
C LEU A 250 -1.71 -21.68 0.15
N PRO A 251 -2.33 -20.73 -0.58
CA PRO A 251 -1.69 -19.46 -0.95
C PRO A 251 -1.59 -18.54 0.25
N GLY A 252 -0.56 -17.69 0.27
CA GLY A 252 -0.47 -16.60 1.23
C GLY A 252 -1.11 -15.32 0.70
N PRO A 253 -1.82 -14.55 1.53
CA PRO A 253 -2.33 -13.22 1.15
C PRO A 253 -1.23 -12.16 1.10
N LEU A 254 -0.08 -12.43 1.72
CA LEU A 254 1.10 -11.58 1.77
C LEU A 254 2.38 -12.41 1.60
N LYS A 255 3.46 -11.78 1.14
CA LYS A 255 4.80 -12.39 1.04
C LYS A 255 5.23 -13.05 2.36
N LEU A 256 4.92 -12.43 3.51
CA LEU A 256 5.21 -12.98 4.84
C LEU A 256 4.65 -14.40 5.05
N TRP A 257 3.50 -14.72 4.47
CA TRP A 257 2.93 -16.08 4.56
C TRP A 257 3.82 -17.10 3.84
N VAL A 258 4.39 -16.71 2.69
CA VAL A 258 5.28 -17.58 1.92
C VAL A 258 6.57 -17.89 2.70
N THR A 259 7.15 -16.88 3.38
CA THR A 259 8.32 -17.09 4.24
C THR A 259 8.03 -18.00 5.43
N ARG A 260 6.76 -18.12 5.84
CA ARG A 260 6.30 -18.95 6.95
C ARG A 260 5.66 -20.28 6.52
N GLY A 261 5.70 -20.63 5.23
CA GLY A 261 5.28 -21.94 4.75
C GLY A 261 4.08 -21.99 3.82
N ALA A 262 3.47 -20.85 3.45
CA ALA A 262 2.48 -20.84 2.38
C ALA A 262 3.13 -21.24 1.04
N LEU A 263 2.33 -21.86 0.15
CA LEU A 263 2.83 -22.41 -1.12
C LEU A 263 3.28 -21.31 -2.08
N PHE A 264 2.52 -20.24 -2.17
CA PHE A 264 2.83 -19.09 -3.01
C PHE A 264 2.12 -17.81 -2.53
N TYR A 265 2.57 -16.70 -3.02
CA TYR A 265 1.88 -15.41 -2.99
C TYR A 265 1.72 -14.90 -4.42
N TYR A 266 0.54 -14.46 -4.77
CA TYR A 266 0.30 -13.63 -5.94
C TYR A 266 -0.52 -12.41 -5.52
N GLY A 267 0.04 -11.24 -5.65
CA GLY A 267 -0.59 -10.04 -5.14
C GLY A 267 0.12 -8.76 -5.53
N VAL A 268 -0.33 -7.67 -4.92
CA VAL A 268 0.23 -6.34 -5.15
C VAL A 268 1.67 -6.29 -4.66
N ASN A 269 2.57 -5.77 -5.52
CA ASN A 269 3.90 -5.39 -5.05
C ASN A 269 3.78 -4.12 -4.20
N TYR A 270 3.67 -4.29 -2.88
CA TYR A 270 3.43 -3.20 -1.95
C TYR A 270 4.53 -2.13 -1.90
N PRO A 271 5.84 -2.45 -2.01
CA PRO A 271 6.86 -1.42 -2.18
C PRO A 271 6.64 -0.56 -3.43
N ALA A 272 6.31 -1.17 -4.56
CA ALA A 272 6.01 -0.42 -5.78
C ALA A 272 4.74 0.45 -5.65
N LEU A 273 3.73 -0.03 -4.91
CA LEU A 273 2.54 0.77 -4.58
C LEU A 273 2.90 1.99 -3.74
N GLY A 274 3.74 1.82 -2.72
CA GLY A 274 4.26 2.94 -1.92
C GLY A 274 5.03 3.95 -2.76
N GLY A 275 5.87 3.47 -3.69
CA GLY A 275 6.58 4.33 -4.63
C GLY A 275 5.64 5.12 -5.56
N ALA A 276 4.53 4.50 -6.01
CA ALA A 276 3.51 5.19 -6.78
C ALA A 276 2.79 6.26 -5.93
N ALA A 277 2.51 5.97 -4.66
CA ALA A 277 1.94 6.96 -3.74
C ALA A 277 2.88 8.15 -3.50
N ALA A 278 4.19 7.93 -3.47
CA ALA A 278 5.18 9.01 -3.39
C ALA A 278 5.07 10.00 -4.56
N GLN A 279 4.77 9.51 -5.78
CA GLN A 279 4.53 10.37 -6.94
C GLN A 279 3.27 11.24 -6.76
N TYR A 280 2.22 10.72 -6.12
CA TYR A 280 1.01 11.47 -5.81
C TYR A 280 1.27 12.53 -4.74
N VAL A 281 2.01 12.16 -3.70
CA VAL A 281 2.46 13.10 -2.66
C VAL A 281 3.25 14.24 -3.30
N ASP A 282 4.25 13.94 -4.14
CA ASP A 282 5.07 14.93 -4.85
C ASP A 282 4.21 15.91 -5.68
N LYS A 283 3.29 15.37 -6.49
CA LYS A 283 2.38 16.19 -7.30
C LYS A 283 1.56 17.15 -6.43
N ILE A 284 1.02 16.66 -5.31
CA ILE A 284 0.19 17.45 -4.39
C ILE A 284 1.02 18.52 -3.70
N LEU A 285 2.22 18.19 -3.22
CA LEU A 285 3.14 19.17 -2.61
C LEU A 285 3.58 20.26 -3.60
N LYS A 286 3.59 19.95 -4.90
CA LYS A 286 3.84 20.88 -6.02
C LYS A 286 2.59 21.63 -6.48
N GLY A 287 1.45 21.45 -5.81
CA GLY A 287 0.22 22.22 -6.04
C GLY A 287 -0.88 21.52 -6.84
N ALA A 288 -0.73 20.25 -7.22
CA ALA A 288 -1.82 19.51 -7.82
C ALA A 288 -2.94 19.27 -6.80
N LYS A 289 -4.18 19.35 -7.23
CA LYS A 289 -5.34 19.11 -6.36
C LYS A 289 -5.66 17.61 -6.37
N PRO A 290 -5.94 16.99 -5.21
CA PRO A 290 -6.42 15.59 -5.16
C PRO A 290 -7.63 15.33 -6.06
N ALA A 291 -8.54 16.31 -6.17
CA ALA A 291 -9.72 16.22 -7.03
C ALA A 291 -9.42 15.97 -8.51
N ASP A 292 -8.25 16.40 -8.97
CA ASP A 292 -7.81 16.28 -10.37
C ASP A 292 -6.87 15.09 -10.62
N LEU A 293 -6.47 14.38 -9.56
CA LEU A 293 -5.63 13.19 -9.64
C LEU A 293 -6.52 11.93 -9.58
N PRO A 294 -6.59 11.14 -10.67
CA PRO A 294 -7.46 9.98 -10.71
C PRO A 294 -7.06 8.94 -9.65
N VAL A 295 -8.03 8.22 -9.11
CA VAL A 295 -7.75 7.00 -8.34
C VAL A 295 -7.24 5.94 -9.31
N GLU A 296 -6.14 5.30 -8.96
CA GLU A 296 -5.54 4.25 -9.79
C GLU A 296 -5.61 2.88 -9.10
N TYR A 297 -5.58 1.83 -9.91
CA TYR A 297 -5.28 0.48 -9.41
C TYR A 297 -3.78 0.27 -9.33
N PRO A 298 -3.28 -0.58 -8.42
CA PRO A 298 -1.89 -1.04 -8.45
C PRO A 298 -1.53 -1.59 -9.82
N ARG A 299 -0.38 -1.20 -10.34
CA ARG A 299 0.07 -1.59 -11.69
C ARG A 299 1.07 -2.74 -11.65
N ARG A 300 1.71 -2.99 -10.51
CA ARG A 300 2.72 -4.04 -10.33
C ARG A 300 2.21 -5.10 -9.38
N PHE A 301 2.22 -6.32 -9.85
CA PHE A 301 1.91 -7.53 -9.10
C PHE A 301 3.17 -8.37 -9.04
N GLU A 302 3.26 -9.25 -8.06
CA GLU A 302 4.37 -10.18 -7.92
C GLU A 302 3.87 -11.58 -7.65
N LEU A 303 4.55 -12.55 -8.23
CA LEU A 303 4.40 -13.98 -7.97
C LEU A 303 5.62 -14.48 -7.19
N ILE A 304 5.40 -14.94 -5.97
CA ILE A 304 6.43 -15.51 -5.11
C ILE A 304 6.09 -16.97 -4.84
N LEU A 305 7.00 -17.87 -5.14
CA LEU A 305 6.82 -19.31 -5.00
C LEU A 305 7.69 -19.85 -3.87
N ASN A 306 7.17 -20.82 -3.09
CA ASN A 306 7.93 -21.51 -2.08
C ASN A 306 8.29 -22.93 -2.57
N ARG A 307 9.55 -23.12 -2.98
CA ARG A 307 10.03 -24.41 -3.49
C ARG A 307 10.07 -25.48 -2.40
N ASN A 308 10.42 -25.12 -1.17
CA ASN A 308 10.47 -26.08 -0.07
C ASN A 308 9.07 -26.56 0.29
N THR A 309 8.11 -25.66 0.37
CA THR A 309 6.70 -26.03 0.62
C THR A 309 6.16 -26.89 -0.52
N ALA A 310 6.42 -26.53 -1.77
CA ALA A 310 6.01 -27.36 -2.91
C ALA A 310 6.57 -28.80 -2.78
N ARG A 311 7.86 -28.94 -2.48
CA ARG A 311 8.49 -30.26 -2.28
C ARG A 311 7.89 -31.03 -1.10
N ALA A 312 7.60 -30.35 0.02
CA ALA A 312 6.98 -30.98 1.20
C ALA A 312 5.59 -31.55 0.89
N PHE A 313 4.86 -30.95 -0.03
CA PHE A 313 3.57 -31.44 -0.53
C PHE A 313 3.71 -32.40 -1.75
N GLY A 314 4.94 -32.78 -2.15
CA GLY A 314 5.16 -33.63 -3.33
C GLY A 314 4.79 -32.94 -4.66
N LEU A 315 4.75 -31.61 -4.69
CA LEU A 315 4.39 -30.83 -5.86
C LEU A 315 5.62 -30.44 -6.68
N THR A 316 5.48 -30.48 -8.00
CA THR A 316 6.47 -29.93 -8.93
C THR A 316 5.95 -28.59 -9.45
N ILE A 317 6.74 -27.55 -9.28
CA ILE A 317 6.38 -26.22 -9.79
C ILE A 317 6.52 -26.23 -11.33
N PRO A 318 5.45 -25.91 -12.07
CA PRO A 318 5.51 -25.89 -13.53
C PRO A 318 6.54 -24.88 -14.06
N PRO A 319 7.24 -25.18 -15.17
CA PRO A 319 8.17 -24.22 -15.80
C PRO A 319 7.53 -22.88 -16.15
N SER A 320 6.26 -22.89 -16.55
CA SER A 320 5.46 -21.69 -16.84
C SER A 320 5.41 -20.72 -15.64
N LEU A 321 5.19 -21.23 -14.44
CA LEU A 321 5.16 -20.44 -13.21
C LEU A 321 6.55 -20.02 -12.75
N LEU A 322 7.58 -20.87 -12.95
CA LEU A 322 8.96 -20.50 -12.64
C LEU A 322 9.44 -19.32 -13.49
N LEU A 323 9.00 -19.23 -14.76
CA LEU A 323 9.33 -18.13 -15.66
C LEU A 323 8.57 -16.83 -15.30
N GLN A 324 7.39 -16.95 -14.70
CA GLN A 324 6.57 -15.80 -14.29
C GLN A 324 6.90 -15.31 -12.87
N ALA A 325 7.60 -16.13 -12.09
CA ALA A 325 7.89 -15.80 -10.70
C ALA A 325 8.89 -14.67 -10.57
N ASP A 326 8.55 -13.65 -9.79
CA ASP A 326 9.48 -12.59 -9.39
C ASP A 326 10.49 -13.12 -8.36
N GLU A 327 10.08 -14.10 -7.56
CA GLU A 327 10.94 -14.72 -6.55
C GLU A 327 10.58 -16.21 -6.34
N VAL A 328 11.60 -17.06 -6.20
CA VAL A 328 11.45 -18.46 -5.82
C VAL A 328 12.23 -18.69 -4.53
N MET A 329 11.52 -18.76 -3.41
CA MET A 329 12.10 -19.02 -2.10
C MET A 329 12.56 -20.49 -2.00
N ARG A 330 13.70 -20.68 -1.32
CA ARG A 330 14.34 -21.98 -1.09
C ARG A 330 14.16 -22.40 0.35
#